data_da6058e64f1c2d6a925722f05ec10728
#
_entry.id   da6058e64f1c2d6a925722f05ec10728
#
_cell.length_a   1.000
_cell.length_b   1.000
_cell.length_c   1.000
_cell.angle_alpha   90.00
_cell.angle_beta   90.00
_cell.angle_gamma   90.00
#
_symmetry.space_group_name_H-M   'P 1'
#
loop_
_entity.id
_entity.type
_entity.pdbx_description
1 polymer ?
#
loop_
_entity_poly.entity_id
_entity_poly.type
_entity_poly.pdbx_seq_one_letter_code
_entity_poly.pdbx_strand_id
1 'polypeptide(L)'
;MKIAIVGSGNGAVTAAVDMVNKGHDVKLYCRNQSISKFQNAIEKGGFDFNNEGDERFVKFTDISDDMEYVLKDAEIVQVIIPSSYIEYYADVMAEHVTDNQLIFFNIAAAMGSIRFMNVLEDRHIETKPQLAEANTLTYGTRVDFENAAVDLSLNVRRIFFSTYDRSCLNDCYDKVSSIYDHLVKEESLIKTNLENGNPEVHPGPTLLNVGRIDYAGEFALYKEGITKHTVRLLHAIELERLNLGRRLGFELSTAKESRIERGYLERDKEDEPLNRLFNTSPVFSQIPGPNHVESRYLTEDIAYGLVLWSSLGRVIDVPTPNIDAVIVIASTILERDFFEEGLTVEEIGLDKLDLEKYLK
;
A
#
# COMPACT_ATOMS: atom_id res chain seq x y z
N MET A 1 -15.82 -14.27 11.50
CA MET A 1 -15.51 -12.98 12.15
C MET A 1 -16.31 -11.88 11.49
N LYS A 2 -16.53 -10.78 12.21
CA LYS A 2 -17.10 -9.55 11.67
C LYS A 2 -15.94 -8.65 11.20
N ILE A 3 -15.95 -8.29 9.94
CA ILE A 3 -14.86 -7.53 9.30
C ILE A 3 -15.44 -6.26 8.66
N ALA A 4 -14.90 -5.12 9.02
CA ALA A 4 -15.14 -3.87 8.32
C ALA A 4 -14.04 -3.62 7.30
N ILE A 5 -14.39 -3.16 6.10
CA ILE A 5 -13.46 -2.72 5.08
C ILE A 5 -13.67 -1.23 4.85
N VAL A 6 -12.63 -0.43 5.04
CA VAL A 6 -12.66 1.02 4.80
C VAL A 6 -11.92 1.33 3.51
N GLY A 7 -12.65 1.81 2.52
CA GLY A 7 -12.14 2.09 1.18
C GLY A 7 -13.09 1.60 0.10
N SER A 8 -12.87 2.05 -1.13
CA SER A 8 -13.77 1.71 -2.25
C SER A 8 -13.03 1.53 -3.58
N GLY A 9 -11.70 1.38 -3.53
CA GLY A 9 -10.85 1.05 -4.68
C GLY A 9 -10.81 -0.45 -4.96
N ASN A 10 -10.02 -0.83 -5.98
CA ASN A 10 -9.87 -2.24 -6.38
C ASN A 10 -9.52 -3.15 -5.19
N GLY A 11 -8.51 -2.79 -4.40
CA GLY A 11 -8.08 -3.59 -3.26
C GLY A 11 -9.16 -3.76 -2.18
N ALA A 12 -9.89 -2.69 -1.84
CA ALA A 12 -10.92 -2.73 -0.82
C ALA A 12 -12.11 -3.61 -1.23
N VAL A 13 -12.56 -3.46 -2.49
CA VAL A 13 -13.66 -4.29 -3.02
C VAL A 13 -13.24 -5.75 -3.10
N THR A 14 -12.01 -6.02 -3.56
CA THR A 14 -11.50 -7.40 -3.60
C THR A 14 -11.41 -8.00 -2.20
N ALA A 15 -10.91 -7.24 -1.21
CA ALA A 15 -10.87 -7.69 0.17
C ALA A 15 -12.27 -8.01 0.70
N ALA A 16 -13.26 -7.17 0.43
CA ALA A 16 -14.64 -7.43 0.86
C ALA A 16 -15.20 -8.72 0.23
N VAL A 17 -15.05 -8.86 -1.09
CA VAL A 17 -15.55 -10.03 -1.81
C VAL A 17 -14.82 -11.33 -1.39
N ASP A 18 -13.49 -11.27 -1.21
CA ASP A 18 -12.70 -12.43 -0.76
C ASP A 18 -13.05 -12.83 0.68
N MET A 19 -13.23 -11.88 1.59
CA MET A 19 -13.62 -12.16 2.97
C MET A 19 -15.02 -12.77 3.04
N VAL A 20 -15.99 -12.28 2.26
CA VAL A 20 -17.31 -12.90 2.14
C VAL A 20 -17.22 -14.31 1.57
N ASN A 21 -16.40 -14.51 0.53
CA ASN A 21 -16.15 -15.83 -0.06
C ASN A 21 -15.54 -16.82 0.94
N LYS A 22 -14.73 -16.34 1.89
CA LYS A 22 -14.17 -17.11 3.01
C LYS A 22 -15.17 -17.33 4.18
N GLY A 23 -16.39 -16.82 4.06
CA GLY A 23 -17.47 -17.04 5.04
C GLY A 23 -17.49 -16.07 6.22
N HIS A 24 -16.86 -14.89 6.07
CA HIS A 24 -16.92 -13.83 7.07
C HIS A 24 -18.12 -12.92 6.89
N ASP A 25 -18.56 -12.26 7.96
CA ASP A 25 -19.56 -11.20 7.96
C ASP A 25 -18.88 -9.86 7.66
N VAL A 26 -19.16 -9.27 6.51
CA VAL A 26 -18.36 -8.15 5.98
C VAL A 26 -19.26 -6.95 5.69
N LYS A 27 -18.80 -5.76 6.10
CA LYS A 27 -19.34 -4.47 5.72
C LYS A 27 -18.28 -3.64 5.02
N LEU A 28 -18.64 -2.96 3.93
CA LEU A 28 -17.76 -2.09 3.17
C LEU A 28 -18.16 -0.62 3.35
N TYR A 29 -17.23 0.21 3.82
CA TYR A 29 -17.39 1.65 3.83
C TYR A 29 -16.96 2.26 2.50
N CYS A 30 -17.83 3.08 1.95
CA CYS A 30 -17.60 3.84 0.73
C CYS A 30 -18.13 5.26 0.92
N ARG A 31 -17.33 6.29 0.60
CA ARG A 31 -17.83 7.67 0.67
C ARG A 31 -19.07 7.86 -0.22
N ASN A 32 -20.03 8.66 0.22
CA ASN A 32 -21.30 8.93 -0.48
C ASN A 32 -21.11 9.20 -1.98
N GLN A 33 -20.15 10.08 -2.33
CA GLN A 33 -19.83 10.41 -3.74
C GLN A 33 -19.36 9.23 -4.60
N SER A 34 -18.97 8.11 -3.98
CA SER A 34 -18.47 6.91 -4.66
C SER A 34 -19.47 5.76 -4.64
N ILE A 35 -20.62 5.90 -3.96
CA ILE A 35 -21.58 4.81 -3.78
C ILE A 35 -22.26 4.41 -5.10
N SER A 36 -22.44 5.36 -6.00
CA SER A 36 -23.09 5.13 -7.30
C SER A 36 -22.34 4.10 -8.17
N LYS A 37 -21.02 3.95 -8.01
CA LYS A 37 -20.25 2.95 -8.77
C LYS A 37 -20.59 1.50 -8.39
N PHE A 38 -21.26 1.28 -7.25
CA PHE A 38 -21.69 -0.04 -6.80
C PHE A 38 -23.11 -0.40 -7.24
N GLN A 39 -23.79 0.48 -7.99
CA GLN A 39 -25.18 0.27 -8.39
C GLN A 39 -25.38 -1.09 -9.08
N ASN A 40 -24.53 -1.44 -10.04
CA ASN A 40 -24.62 -2.69 -10.77
C ASN A 40 -24.40 -3.92 -9.86
N ALA A 41 -23.49 -3.83 -8.90
CA ALA A 41 -23.27 -4.90 -7.93
C ALA A 41 -24.49 -5.07 -6.99
N ILE A 42 -25.10 -3.98 -6.56
CA ILE A 42 -26.29 -3.99 -5.72
C ILE A 42 -27.49 -4.61 -6.48
N GLU A 43 -27.71 -4.20 -7.72
CA GLU A 43 -28.79 -4.74 -8.58
C GLU A 43 -28.55 -6.22 -8.91
N LYS A 44 -27.30 -6.62 -9.14
CA LYS A 44 -26.92 -8.02 -9.40
C LYS A 44 -26.96 -8.89 -8.13
N GLY A 45 -26.91 -8.28 -6.95
CA GLY A 45 -26.87 -8.94 -5.65
C GLY A 45 -25.48 -9.43 -5.25
N GLY A 46 -24.39 -8.95 -5.89
CA GLY A 46 -23.02 -9.35 -5.59
C GLY A 46 -22.06 -9.16 -6.77
N PHE A 47 -20.97 -9.90 -6.72
CA PHE A 47 -19.89 -9.81 -7.71
C PHE A 47 -19.56 -11.17 -8.32
N ASP A 48 -19.25 -11.19 -9.63
CA ASP A 48 -18.47 -12.29 -10.20
C ASP A 48 -17.06 -12.20 -9.66
N PHE A 49 -16.53 -13.27 -9.13
CA PHE A 49 -15.23 -13.32 -8.49
C PHE A 49 -14.35 -14.36 -9.17
N ASN A 50 -13.29 -13.93 -9.81
CA ASN A 50 -12.21 -14.78 -10.32
C ASN A 50 -11.04 -14.70 -9.34
N ASN A 51 -10.70 -15.81 -8.68
CA ASN A 51 -9.55 -15.96 -7.81
C ASN A 51 -8.54 -16.88 -8.48
N GLU A 52 -7.55 -16.29 -9.17
CA GLU A 52 -6.49 -17.04 -9.87
C GLU A 52 -7.04 -18.17 -10.78
N GLY A 53 -8.17 -17.92 -11.45
CA GLY A 53 -8.84 -18.86 -12.36
C GLY A 53 -9.98 -19.68 -11.73
N ASP A 54 -10.22 -19.56 -10.43
CA ASP A 54 -11.40 -20.13 -9.77
C ASP A 54 -12.55 -19.11 -9.80
N GLU A 55 -13.50 -19.30 -10.69
CA GLU A 55 -14.61 -18.40 -10.94
C GLU A 55 -15.84 -18.79 -10.13
N ARG A 56 -16.46 -17.81 -9.45
CA ARG A 56 -17.70 -17.98 -8.70
C ARG A 56 -18.46 -16.67 -8.53
N PHE A 57 -19.74 -16.76 -8.20
CA PHE A 57 -20.53 -15.60 -7.80
C PHE A 57 -20.54 -15.46 -6.28
N VAL A 58 -20.17 -14.28 -5.78
CA VAL A 58 -20.17 -13.95 -4.34
C VAL A 58 -21.27 -12.94 -4.06
N LYS A 59 -22.26 -13.36 -3.24
CA LYS A 59 -23.34 -12.46 -2.80
C LYS A 59 -22.81 -11.47 -1.80
N PHE A 60 -22.76 -10.19 -2.17
CA PHE A 60 -22.29 -9.12 -1.30
C PHE A 60 -22.86 -7.78 -1.73
N THR A 61 -23.64 -7.16 -0.85
CA THR A 61 -24.27 -5.85 -1.08
C THR A 61 -24.26 -4.95 0.15
N ASP A 62 -23.59 -5.36 1.23
CA ASP A 62 -23.51 -4.59 2.47
C ASP A 62 -22.44 -3.48 2.33
N ILE A 63 -22.81 -2.44 1.61
CA ILE A 63 -21.99 -1.29 1.24
C ILE A 63 -22.68 -0.03 1.75
N SER A 64 -22.02 0.75 2.59
CA SER A 64 -22.59 1.91 3.26
C SER A 64 -21.62 3.10 3.30
N ASP A 65 -22.18 4.31 3.37
CA ASP A 65 -21.45 5.56 3.66
C ASP A 65 -21.57 5.99 5.14
N ASP A 66 -22.19 5.15 5.96
CA ASP A 66 -22.30 5.32 7.41
C ASP A 66 -21.14 4.61 8.12
N MET A 67 -20.17 5.37 8.62
CA MET A 67 -18.96 4.84 9.28
C MET A 67 -19.31 4.13 10.59
N GLU A 68 -20.24 4.67 11.38
CA GLU A 68 -20.68 4.05 12.64
C GLU A 68 -21.28 2.66 12.36
N TYR A 69 -22.16 2.56 11.37
CA TYR A 69 -22.75 1.30 10.97
C TYR A 69 -21.71 0.27 10.52
N VAL A 70 -20.72 0.71 9.73
CA VAL A 70 -19.70 -0.20 9.18
C VAL A 70 -18.76 -0.70 10.26
N LEU A 71 -18.31 0.18 11.17
CA LEU A 71 -17.36 -0.20 12.22
C LEU A 71 -18.02 -0.96 13.38
N LYS A 72 -19.34 -0.87 13.51
CA LYS A 72 -20.07 -1.48 14.63
C LYS A 72 -19.83 -2.99 14.71
N ASP A 73 -19.35 -3.44 15.87
CA ASP A 73 -19.05 -4.83 16.20
C ASP A 73 -17.95 -5.49 15.34
N ALA A 74 -17.22 -4.74 14.53
CA ALA A 74 -16.11 -5.29 13.75
C ALA A 74 -14.96 -5.72 14.66
N GLU A 75 -14.47 -6.93 14.45
CA GLU A 75 -13.28 -7.48 15.15
C GLU A 75 -11.98 -7.04 14.45
N ILE A 76 -12.04 -6.94 13.13
CA ILE A 76 -10.95 -6.43 12.28
C ILE A 76 -11.52 -5.34 11.38
N VAL A 77 -10.86 -4.20 11.34
CA VAL A 77 -11.13 -3.10 10.42
C VAL A 77 -9.97 -3.00 9.44
N GLN A 78 -10.18 -3.39 8.20
CA GLN A 78 -9.16 -3.26 7.17
C GLN A 78 -9.25 -1.89 6.51
N VAL A 79 -8.17 -1.13 6.56
CA VAL A 79 -8.04 0.17 5.89
C VAL A 79 -7.28 -0.03 4.59
N ILE A 80 -7.98 0.16 3.46
CA ILE A 80 -7.45 -0.07 2.11
C ILE A 80 -7.73 1.17 1.24
N ILE A 81 -6.93 2.19 1.46
CA ILE A 81 -7.05 3.52 0.85
C ILE A 81 -5.69 4.01 0.35
N PRO A 82 -5.60 5.03 -0.50
CA PRO A 82 -4.33 5.70 -0.77
C PRO A 82 -3.73 6.32 0.50
N SER A 83 -2.40 6.32 0.63
CA SER A 83 -1.68 6.84 1.80
C SER A 83 -2.00 8.31 2.11
N SER A 84 -2.33 9.10 1.09
CA SER A 84 -2.72 10.51 1.22
C SER A 84 -4.06 10.75 1.92
N TYR A 85 -4.82 9.70 2.21
CA TYR A 85 -6.12 9.81 2.88
C TYR A 85 -6.13 9.24 4.30
N ILE A 86 -4.99 8.85 4.85
CA ILE A 86 -4.95 8.19 6.17
C ILE A 86 -5.49 9.12 7.25
N GLU A 87 -5.02 10.36 7.32
CA GLU A 87 -5.49 11.35 8.33
C GLU A 87 -6.99 11.63 8.19
N TYR A 88 -7.46 11.79 6.93
CA TYR A 88 -8.89 12.01 6.68
C TYR A 88 -9.74 10.85 7.20
N TYR A 89 -9.34 9.61 6.90
CA TYR A 89 -10.10 8.45 7.37
C TYR A 89 -9.93 8.19 8.86
N ALA A 90 -8.76 8.49 9.42
CA ALA A 90 -8.55 8.45 10.86
C ALA A 90 -9.49 9.42 11.58
N ASP A 91 -9.63 10.63 11.05
CA ASP A 91 -10.55 11.64 11.59
C ASP A 91 -12.02 11.18 11.53
N VAL A 92 -12.47 10.62 10.40
CA VAL A 92 -13.83 10.08 10.24
C VAL A 92 -14.09 8.87 11.13
N MET A 93 -13.07 8.04 11.38
CA MET A 93 -13.19 6.83 12.20
C MET A 93 -13.08 7.11 13.70
N ALA A 94 -12.48 8.23 14.11
CA ALA A 94 -12.02 8.51 15.48
C ALA A 94 -13.10 8.35 16.56
N GLU A 95 -14.35 8.75 16.27
CA GLU A 95 -15.46 8.68 17.23
C GLU A 95 -16.15 7.29 17.25
N HIS A 96 -15.80 6.41 16.32
CA HIS A 96 -16.48 5.13 16.13
C HIS A 96 -15.60 3.90 16.39
N VAL A 97 -14.27 4.10 16.49
CA VAL A 97 -13.34 3.01 16.82
C VAL A 97 -13.40 2.66 18.31
N THR A 98 -13.07 1.41 18.63
CA THR A 98 -13.07 0.91 20.00
C THR A 98 -11.77 0.18 20.34
N ASP A 99 -11.43 0.07 21.64
CA ASP A 99 -10.22 -0.61 22.12
C ASP A 99 -10.13 -2.09 21.72
N ASN A 100 -11.27 -2.72 21.45
CA ASN A 100 -11.34 -4.15 21.11
C ASN A 100 -11.12 -4.44 19.62
N GLN A 101 -10.98 -3.41 18.79
CA GLN A 101 -10.81 -3.54 17.35
C GLN A 101 -9.34 -3.61 16.97
N LEU A 102 -9.06 -4.41 15.95
CA LEU A 102 -7.79 -4.39 15.24
C LEU A 102 -7.96 -3.61 13.94
N ILE A 103 -7.32 -2.45 13.86
CA ILE A 103 -7.23 -1.66 12.61
C ILE A 103 -6.01 -2.16 11.83
N PHE A 104 -6.24 -2.74 10.67
CA PHE A 104 -5.20 -3.30 9.81
C PHE A 104 -5.08 -2.51 8.51
N PHE A 105 -3.97 -1.81 8.34
CA PHE A 105 -3.63 -1.15 7.08
C PHE A 105 -3.11 -2.20 6.10
N ASN A 106 -4.02 -2.72 5.27
CA ASN A 106 -3.70 -3.70 4.23
C ASN A 106 -3.23 -2.98 2.96
N ILE A 107 -2.20 -2.18 3.10
CA ILE A 107 -1.56 -1.35 2.07
C ILE A 107 -0.14 -1.01 2.50
N ALA A 108 0.67 -0.45 1.60
CA ALA A 108 1.88 0.26 1.97
C ALA A 108 1.50 1.65 2.52
N ALA A 109 1.29 1.73 3.83
CA ALA A 109 0.57 2.85 4.46
C ALA A 109 1.44 4.07 4.82
N ALA A 110 2.74 4.05 4.56
CA ALA A 110 3.66 5.12 4.95
C ALA A 110 3.51 5.50 6.44
N MET A 111 3.80 4.57 7.34
CA MET A 111 3.62 4.72 8.80
C MET A 111 2.17 5.04 9.22
N GLY A 112 1.20 4.45 8.53
CA GLY A 112 -0.22 4.75 8.71
C GLY A 112 -0.75 4.53 10.11
N SER A 113 -0.23 3.56 10.86
CA SER A 113 -0.62 3.32 12.26
C SER A 113 -0.15 4.44 13.19
N ILE A 114 1.03 5.00 12.99
CA ILE A 114 1.51 6.17 13.75
C ILE A 114 0.64 7.39 13.42
N ARG A 115 0.44 7.65 12.12
CA ARG A 115 -0.39 8.76 11.63
C ARG A 115 -1.83 8.67 12.15
N PHE A 116 -2.40 7.47 12.18
CA PHE A 116 -3.73 7.24 12.75
C PHE A 116 -3.77 7.57 14.25
N MET A 117 -2.78 7.10 15.03
CA MET A 117 -2.71 7.42 16.46
C MET A 117 -2.54 8.91 16.70
N ASN A 118 -1.69 9.60 15.92
CA ASN A 118 -1.53 11.05 16.04
C ASN A 118 -2.87 11.79 15.89
N VAL A 119 -3.71 11.37 14.92
CA VAL A 119 -5.07 11.96 14.76
C VAL A 119 -5.95 11.70 15.99
N LEU A 120 -5.93 10.50 16.57
CA LEU A 120 -6.69 10.22 17.79
C LEU A 120 -6.22 11.09 18.97
N GLU A 121 -4.90 11.25 19.12
CA GLU A 121 -4.29 12.08 20.17
C GLU A 121 -4.64 13.55 19.98
N ASP A 122 -4.54 14.09 18.79
CA ASP A 122 -4.89 15.48 18.45
C ASP A 122 -6.36 15.79 18.71
N ARG A 123 -7.23 14.80 18.50
CA ARG A 123 -8.66 14.89 18.80
C ARG A 123 -9.01 14.60 20.26
N HIS A 124 -8.03 14.31 21.11
CA HIS A 124 -8.23 13.89 22.50
C HIS A 124 -9.14 12.68 22.67
N ILE A 125 -9.07 11.72 21.73
CA ILE A 125 -9.78 10.45 21.81
C ILE A 125 -8.97 9.49 22.68
N GLU A 126 -9.57 8.98 23.74
CA GLU A 126 -8.90 8.10 24.71
C GLU A 126 -8.81 6.63 24.23
N THR A 127 -9.60 6.26 23.22
CA THR A 127 -9.63 4.91 22.65
C THR A 127 -8.28 4.55 22.02
N LYS A 128 -7.80 3.33 22.30
CA LYS A 128 -6.52 2.79 21.83
C LYS A 128 -6.71 1.45 21.12
N PRO A 129 -7.19 1.45 19.87
CA PRO A 129 -7.33 0.21 19.12
C PRO A 129 -5.97 -0.43 18.86
N GLN A 130 -5.94 -1.73 18.62
CA GLN A 130 -4.75 -2.38 18.11
C GLN A 130 -4.52 -1.93 16.66
N LEU A 131 -3.29 -1.56 16.31
CA LEU A 131 -2.94 -1.10 14.96
C LEU A 131 -1.87 -1.99 14.35
N ALA A 132 -2.08 -2.40 13.10
CA ALA A 132 -1.13 -3.21 12.35
C ALA A 132 -1.02 -2.71 10.90
N GLU A 133 0.14 -2.92 10.28
CA GLU A 133 0.42 -2.55 8.89
C GLU A 133 1.01 -3.70 8.10
N ALA A 134 0.68 -3.74 6.80
CA ALA A 134 1.40 -4.51 5.80
C ALA A 134 2.35 -3.61 5.00
N ASN A 135 3.40 -4.19 4.44
CA ASN A 135 4.31 -3.47 3.54
C ASN A 135 3.79 -3.34 2.10
N THR A 136 2.65 -3.95 1.80
CA THR A 136 1.99 -3.91 0.50
C THR A 136 0.54 -4.38 0.63
N LEU A 137 -0.28 -4.10 -0.39
CA LEU A 137 -1.60 -4.73 -0.52
C LEU A 137 -1.44 -6.25 -0.70
N THR A 138 -2.31 -7.02 -0.07
CA THR A 138 -2.29 -8.49 -0.14
C THR A 138 -2.73 -9.05 -1.50
N TYR A 139 -3.17 -8.21 -2.43
CA TYR A 139 -3.76 -8.58 -3.70
C TYR A 139 -3.14 -7.88 -4.92
N GLY A 140 -2.88 -8.65 -5.99
CA GLY A 140 -2.80 -8.13 -7.35
C GLY A 140 -4.18 -8.28 -7.99
N THR A 141 -4.92 -7.17 -8.16
CA THR A 141 -6.34 -7.23 -8.48
C THR A 141 -6.84 -6.09 -9.36
N ARG A 142 -7.98 -6.34 -10.02
CA ARG A 142 -8.80 -5.35 -10.75
C ARG A 142 -10.28 -5.57 -10.46
N VAL A 143 -11.04 -4.48 -10.44
CA VAL A 143 -12.49 -4.49 -10.31
C VAL A 143 -13.10 -3.80 -11.54
N ASP A 144 -13.98 -4.51 -12.20
CA ASP A 144 -14.86 -3.97 -13.22
C ASP A 144 -16.19 -3.59 -12.55
N PHE A 145 -16.35 -2.30 -12.25
CA PHE A 145 -17.55 -1.79 -11.60
C PHE A 145 -18.78 -1.81 -12.51
N GLU A 146 -18.58 -1.76 -13.84
CA GLU A 146 -19.66 -1.81 -14.81
C GLU A 146 -20.31 -3.20 -14.86
N ASN A 147 -19.51 -4.24 -14.83
CA ASN A 147 -19.97 -5.63 -14.86
C ASN A 147 -20.10 -6.25 -13.46
N ALA A 148 -19.78 -5.51 -12.39
CA ALA A 148 -19.71 -6.02 -11.03
C ALA A 148 -18.84 -7.30 -10.96
N ALA A 149 -17.62 -7.21 -11.45
CA ALA A 149 -16.67 -8.32 -11.49
C ALA A 149 -15.36 -7.97 -10.81
N VAL A 150 -14.80 -8.93 -10.08
CA VAL A 150 -13.51 -8.82 -9.38
C VAL A 150 -12.57 -9.87 -9.95
N ASP A 151 -11.43 -9.43 -10.48
CA ASP A 151 -10.34 -10.29 -10.92
C ASP A 151 -9.18 -10.19 -9.91
N LEU A 152 -8.99 -11.24 -9.13
CA LEU A 152 -7.87 -11.45 -8.24
C LEU A 152 -6.84 -12.33 -8.97
N SER A 153 -5.90 -11.68 -9.63
CA SER A 153 -4.89 -12.34 -10.46
C SER A 153 -3.66 -12.81 -9.68
N LEU A 154 -3.46 -12.31 -8.47
CA LEU A 154 -2.34 -12.70 -7.60
C LEU A 154 -2.69 -12.54 -6.12
N ASN A 155 -2.65 -13.62 -5.35
CA ASN A 155 -2.49 -13.59 -3.91
C ASN A 155 -1.02 -13.34 -3.59
N VAL A 156 -0.70 -12.13 -3.10
CA VAL A 156 0.69 -11.71 -2.86
C VAL A 156 1.29 -12.53 -1.73
N ARG A 157 2.50 -13.04 -1.95
CA ARG A 157 3.24 -13.85 -0.98
C ARG A 157 4.23 -12.98 -0.20
N ARG A 158 4.70 -13.50 0.96
CA ARG A 158 5.73 -12.86 1.79
C ARG A 158 5.43 -11.39 2.07
N ILE A 159 4.35 -11.16 2.79
CA ILE A 159 3.90 -9.83 3.20
C ILE A 159 4.39 -9.59 4.61
N PHE A 160 5.23 -8.58 4.81
CA PHE A 160 5.64 -8.18 6.16
C PHE A 160 4.47 -7.54 6.90
N PHE A 161 4.31 -7.94 8.14
CA PHE A 161 3.26 -7.52 9.04
C PHE A 161 3.87 -7.06 10.35
N SER A 162 3.63 -5.82 10.72
CA SER A 162 4.08 -5.22 11.97
C SER A 162 2.95 -4.49 12.69
N THR A 163 3.15 -4.15 13.96
CA THR A 163 2.19 -3.45 14.81
C THR A 163 2.76 -2.16 15.34
N TYR A 164 1.88 -1.18 15.63
CA TYR A 164 2.23 0.07 16.30
C TYR A 164 2.78 -0.19 17.72
N ASP A 165 2.06 -1.02 18.47
CA ASP A 165 2.55 -1.55 19.75
C ASP A 165 3.08 -2.98 19.53
N ARG A 166 4.40 -3.12 19.67
CA ARG A 166 5.07 -4.41 19.50
C ARG A 166 4.57 -5.49 20.46
N SER A 167 4.06 -5.10 21.62
CA SER A 167 3.55 -6.05 22.61
C SER A 167 2.35 -6.86 22.12
N CYS A 168 1.55 -6.31 21.19
CA CYS A 168 0.39 -6.98 20.60
C CYS A 168 0.69 -7.71 19.27
N LEU A 169 1.96 -7.75 18.82
CA LEU A 169 2.33 -8.31 17.52
C LEU A 169 1.82 -9.76 17.32
N ASN A 170 2.00 -10.62 18.34
CA ASN A 170 1.58 -12.02 18.21
C ASN A 170 0.06 -12.15 18.10
N ASP A 171 -0.69 -11.47 18.96
CA ASP A 171 -2.15 -11.54 18.97
C ASP A 171 -2.76 -10.96 17.68
N CYS A 172 -2.24 -9.81 17.21
CA CYS A 172 -2.66 -9.21 15.95
C CYS A 172 -2.32 -10.11 14.76
N TYR A 173 -1.11 -10.67 14.74
CA TYR A 173 -0.69 -11.58 13.68
C TYR A 173 -1.59 -12.82 13.62
N ASP A 174 -1.89 -13.45 14.76
CA ASP A 174 -2.71 -14.66 14.81
C ASP A 174 -4.14 -14.37 14.30
N LYS A 175 -4.68 -13.19 14.61
CA LYS A 175 -5.98 -12.75 14.06
C LYS A 175 -5.92 -12.58 12.54
N VAL A 176 -4.94 -11.82 12.02
CA VAL A 176 -4.87 -11.48 10.59
C VAL A 176 -4.42 -12.68 9.75
N SER A 177 -3.52 -13.54 10.27
CA SER A 177 -3.12 -14.78 9.59
C SER A 177 -4.22 -15.83 9.49
N SER A 178 -5.31 -15.70 10.25
CA SER A 178 -6.49 -16.54 10.10
C SER A 178 -7.34 -16.19 8.85
N ILE A 179 -7.10 -15.03 8.24
CA ILE A 179 -7.80 -14.56 7.04
C ILE A 179 -6.88 -14.33 5.84
N TYR A 180 -5.58 -14.15 6.07
CA TYR A 180 -4.56 -13.96 5.04
C TYR A 180 -3.40 -14.94 5.23
N ASP A 181 -3.11 -15.69 4.18
CA ASP A 181 -1.90 -16.49 4.09
C ASP A 181 -0.67 -15.61 3.81
N HIS A 182 0.52 -16.18 3.97
CA HIS A 182 1.80 -15.60 3.56
C HIS A 182 2.24 -14.33 4.32
N LEU A 183 1.67 -14.04 5.48
CA LEU A 183 2.16 -12.99 6.36
C LEU A 183 3.48 -13.41 7.03
N VAL A 184 4.39 -12.46 7.18
CA VAL A 184 5.66 -12.62 7.89
C VAL A 184 5.72 -11.60 9.00
N LYS A 185 5.87 -12.06 10.25
CA LYS A 185 6.02 -11.16 11.41
C LYS A 185 7.26 -10.31 11.26
N GLU A 186 7.11 -9.00 11.43
CA GLU A 186 8.18 -8.05 11.49
C GLU A 186 8.02 -7.18 12.74
N GLU A 187 9.07 -7.06 13.52
CA GLU A 187 9.00 -6.35 14.79
C GLU A 187 9.09 -4.82 14.63
N SER A 188 9.57 -4.36 13.47
CA SER A 188 9.78 -2.94 13.20
C SER A 188 8.84 -2.41 12.13
N LEU A 189 8.02 -1.42 12.48
CA LEU A 189 7.24 -0.63 11.53
C LEU A 189 8.12 0.05 10.49
N ILE A 190 9.28 0.56 10.87
CA ILE A 190 10.22 1.24 9.98
C ILE A 190 10.70 0.26 8.91
N LYS A 191 11.11 -0.96 9.33
CA LYS A 191 11.52 -1.99 8.37
C LYS A 191 10.38 -2.37 7.44
N THR A 192 9.18 -2.59 7.97
CA THR A 192 7.98 -2.89 7.16
C THR A 192 7.73 -1.81 6.10
N ASN A 193 7.87 -0.54 6.46
CA ASN A 193 7.70 0.57 5.51
C ASN A 193 8.86 0.67 4.51
N LEU A 194 10.12 0.43 4.90
CA LEU A 194 11.26 0.37 3.98
C LEU A 194 11.18 -0.81 3.00
N GLU A 195 10.41 -1.86 3.31
CA GLU A 195 10.13 -2.97 2.40
C GLU A 195 8.97 -2.67 1.40
N ASN A 196 8.42 -1.44 1.40
CA ASN A 196 7.55 -0.99 0.33
C ASN A 196 8.35 -0.76 -0.96
N GLY A 197 8.07 -1.54 -1.98
CA GLY A 197 8.79 -1.45 -3.26
C GLY A 197 8.24 -0.41 -4.26
N ASN A 198 7.12 0.26 -3.97
CA ASN A 198 6.49 1.19 -4.90
C ASN A 198 7.31 2.48 -5.12
N PRO A 199 7.81 3.18 -4.07
CA PRO A 199 8.61 4.37 -4.24
C PRO A 199 9.93 4.12 -4.99
N GLU A 200 10.43 2.88 -4.94
CA GLU A 200 11.64 2.45 -5.65
C GLU A 200 11.40 2.26 -7.15
N VAL A 201 10.23 1.69 -7.53
CA VAL A 201 10.01 1.21 -8.91
C VAL A 201 9.17 2.16 -9.76
N HIS A 202 8.29 2.97 -9.17
CA HIS A 202 7.35 3.77 -9.93
C HIS A 202 7.92 5.15 -10.36
N PRO A 203 8.41 6.01 -9.43
CA PRO A 203 8.73 7.39 -9.76
C PRO A 203 9.82 7.53 -10.81
N GLY A 204 10.98 6.92 -10.61
CA GLY A 204 12.11 7.04 -11.51
C GLY A 204 11.78 6.65 -12.96
N PRO A 205 11.29 5.43 -13.22
CA PRO A 205 10.87 5.05 -14.57
C PRO A 205 9.74 5.89 -15.14
N THR A 206 8.76 6.35 -14.33
CA THR A 206 7.69 7.24 -14.81
C THR A 206 8.25 8.57 -15.29
N LEU A 207 9.13 9.23 -14.50
CA LEU A 207 9.78 10.49 -14.87
C LEU A 207 10.61 10.36 -16.15
N LEU A 208 11.35 9.27 -16.30
CA LEU A 208 12.15 9.03 -17.51
C LEU A 208 11.31 8.73 -18.75
N ASN A 209 9.99 8.56 -18.61
CA ASN A 209 9.06 8.30 -19.71
C ASN A 209 7.96 9.37 -19.84
N VAL A 210 8.08 10.53 -19.18
CA VAL A 210 7.08 11.62 -19.25
C VAL A 210 6.68 11.96 -20.67
N GLY A 211 7.66 12.20 -21.56
CA GLY A 211 7.38 12.52 -22.95
C GLY A 211 6.64 11.40 -23.72
N ARG A 212 6.85 10.13 -23.35
CA ARG A 212 6.12 9.00 -23.93
C ARG A 212 4.67 8.94 -23.41
N ILE A 213 4.49 9.24 -22.13
CA ILE A 213 3.16 9.28 -21.49
C ILE A 213 2.32 10.40 -22.07
N ASP A 214 2.85 11.62 -22.13
CA ASP A 214 2.15 12.80 -22.67
C ASP A 214 1.79 12.63 -24.13
N TYR A 215 2.70 12.04 -24.92
CA TYR A 215 2.49 11.88 -26.36
C TYR A 215 1.40 10.85 -26.70
N ALA A 216 1.37 9.71 -25.99
CA ALA A 216 0.55 8.59 -26.44
C ALA A 216 -0.76 8.41 -25.66
N GLY A 217 -0.83 8.91 -24.41
CA GLY A 217 -1.96 8.62 -23.51
C GLY A 217 -2.14 7.15 -23.12
N GLU A 218 -1.31 6.26 -23.71
CA GLU A 218 -1.22 4.84 -23.37
C GLU A 218 0.24 4.49 -23.07
N PHE A 219 0.47 3.89 -21.91
CA PHE A 219 1.80 3.55 -21.45
C PHE A 219 1.75 2.33 -20.53
N ALA A 220 2.67 1.40 -20.68
CA ALA A 220 2.81 0.24 -19.81
C ALA A 220 4.17 0.29 -19.11
N LEU A 221 4.21 0.85 -17.89
CA LEU A 221 5.45 1.08 -17.14
C LEU A 221 6.35 -0.15 -17.12
N TYR A 222 5.82 -1.27 -16.69
CA TYR A 222 6.62 -2.50 -16.51
C TYR A 222 7.03 -3.15 -17.83
N LYS A 223 6.16 -3.09 -18.85
CA LYS A 223 6.39 -3.73 -20.15
C LYS A 223 7.34 -2.95 -21.03
N GLU A 224 7.22 -1.63 -21.08
CA GLU A 224 7.99 -0.77 -22.00
C GLU A 224 8.82 0.31 -21.29
N GLY A 225 8.42 0.78 -20.12
CA GLY A 225 9.08 1.89 -19.41
C GLY A 225 10.31 1.46 -18.63
N ILE A 226 10.35 0.21 -18.14
CA ILE A 226 11.52 -0.32 -17.41
C ILE A 226 12.52 -0.89 -18.42
N THR A 227 13.43 -0.03 -18.89
CA THR A 227 14.51 -0.38 -19.82
C THR A 227 15.82 -0.63 -19.07
N LYS A 228 16.86 -1.06 -19.79
CA LYS A 228 18.21 -1.20 -19.19
C LYS A 228 18.77 0.08 -18.59
N HIS A 229 18.30 1.26 -19.04
CA HIS A 229 18.78 2.54 -18.51
C HIS A 229 17.90 3.03 -17.35
N THR A 230 16.59 2.86 -17.41
CA THR A 230 15.71 3.21 -16.28
C THR A 230 15.96 2.32 -15.06
N VAL A 231 16.31 1.04 -15.28
CA VAL A 231 16.75 0.13 -14.18
C VAL A 231 17.98 0.64 -13.45
N ARG A 232 18.87 1.41 -14.10
CA ARG A 232 20.04 1.98 -13.40
C ARG A 232 19.63 3.00 -12.34
N LEU A 233 18.62 3.83 -12.64
CA LEU A 233 18.08 4.76 -11.65
C LEU A 233 17.34 4.00 -10.55
N LEU A 234 16.55 2.97 -10.90
CA LEU A 234 15.91 2.10 -9.91
C LEU A 234 16.95 1.50 -8.95
N HIS A 235 18.05 0.93 -9.46
CA HIS A 235 19.11 0.39 -8.61
C HIS A 235 19.82 1.46 -7.76
N ALA A 236 19.93 2.70 -8.23
CA ALA A 236 20.49 3.77 -7.42
C ALA A 236 19.58 4.12 -6.23
N ILE A 237 18.27 4.22 -6.46
CA ILE A 237 17.27 4.44 -5.41
C ILE A 237 17.24 3.23 -4.45
N GLU A 238 17.26 2.02 -4.97
CA GLU A 238 17.34 0.78 -4.19
C GLU A 238 18.54 0.78 -3.25
N LEU A 239 19.72 1.15 -3.77
CA LEU A 239 20.95 1.20 -2.96
C LEU A 239 20.84 2.20 -1.80
N GLU A 240 20.24 3.37 -2.04
CA GLU A 240 19.99 4.37 -1.00
C GLU A 240 19.02 3.81 0.05
N ARG A 241 17.92 3.18 -0.35
CA ARG A 241 16.97 2.49 0.56
C ARG A 241 17.67 1.38 1.38
N LEU A 242 18.49 0.55 0.73
CA LEU A 242 19.25 -0.50 1.41
C LEU A 242 20.28 0.09 2.41
N ASN A 243 20.86 1.26 2.11
CA ASN A 243 21.77 1.95 3.03
C ASN A 243 21.01 2.50 4.24
N LEU A 244 19.80 3.04 4.07
CA LEU A 244 18.91 3.40 5.20
C LEU A 244 18.70 2.18 6.11
N GLY A 245 18.31 1.05 5.53
CA GLY A 245 18.13 -0.19 6.29
C GLY A 245 19.39 -0.63 7.04
N ARG A 246 20.55 -0.66 6.38
CA ARG A 246 21.83 -1.04 7.01
C ARG A 246 22.20 -0.13 8.17
N ARG A 247 21.98 1.18 8.02
CA ARG A 247 22.23 2.18 9.08
C ARG A 247 21.38 1.94 10.32
N LEU A 248 20.16 1.41 10.12
CA LEU A 248 19.20 1.04 11.18
C LEU A 248 19.37 -0.41 11.66
N GLY A 249 20.33 -1.16 11.12
CA GLY A 249 20.54 -2.56 11.48
C GLY A 249 19.60 -3.55 10.81
N PHE A 250 18.87 -3.15 9.76
CA PHE A 250 17.99 -4.02 9.02
C PHE A 250 18.63 -4.61 7.76
N GLU A 251 18.37 -5.87 7.52
CA GLU A 251 18.53 -6.50 6.21
C GLU A 251 17.25 -6.33 5.42
N LEU A 252 17.30 -5.54 4.33
CA LEU A 252 16.18 -5.31 3.43
C LEU A 252 16.34 -6.14 2.16
N SER A 253 15.22 -6.56 1.60
CA SER A 253 15.19 -7.27 0.32
C SER A 253 15.57 -6.33 -0.84
N THR A 254 16.29 -6.85 -1.83
CA THR A 254 16.48 -6.14 -3.11
C THR A 254 15.19 -6.09 -3.91
N ALA A 255 15.13 -5.19 -4.90
CA ALA A 255 14.00 -5.09 -5.83
C ALA A 255 13.67 -6.42 -6.50
N LYS A 256 14.69 -7.16 -6.91
CA LYS A 256 14.54 -8.47 -7.55
C LYS A 256 14.02 -9.53 -6.56
N GLU A 257 14.70 -9.70 -5.43
CA GLU A 257 14.34 -10.68 -4.40
C GLU A 257 12.91 -10.49 -3.91
N SER A 258 12.58 -9.27 -3.49
CA SER A 258 11.26 -8.92 -3.00
C SER A 258 10.14 -9.33 -3.98
N ARG A 259 10.31 -9.08 -5.27
CA ARG A 259 9.28 -9.35 -6.28
C ARG A 259 9.19 -10.82 -6.66
N ILE A 260 10.30 -11.54 -6.65
CA ILE A 260 10.31 -13.01 -6.81
C ILE A 260 9.56 -13.66 -5.64
N GLU A 261 9.89 -13.27 -4.42
CA GLU A 261 9.30 -13.86 -3.21
C GLU A 261 7.81 -13.54 -3.05
N ARG A 262 7.38 -12.37 -3.52
CA ARG A 262 5.96 -11.99 -3.56
C ARG A 262 5.17 -12.63 -4.70
N GLY A 263 5.83 -13.31 -5.64
CA GLY A 263 5.18 -13.98 -6.77
C GLY A 263 4.95 -13.10 -8.01
N TYR A 264 5.47 -11.89 -8.04
CA TYR A 264 5.36 -11.01 -9.20
C TYR A 264 6.33 -11.37 -10.33
N LEU A 265 7.52 -11.92 -9.99
CA LEU A 265 8.55 -12.34 -10.93
C LEU A 265 8.80 -13.85 -10.81
N GLU A 266 9.14 -14.47 -11.94
CA GLU A 266 9.37 -15.90 -12.03
C GLU A 266 10.76 -16.29 -11.48
N ARG A 267 10.81 -17.19 -10.50
CA ARG A 267 12.03 -17.63 -9.84
C ARG A 267 12.99 -18.40 -10.77
N ASP A 268 12.46 -19.15 -11.70
CA ASP A 268 13.26 -19.91 -12.68
C ASP A 268 14.02 -19.02 -13.70
N LYS A 269 13.69 -17.73 -13.73
CA LYS A 269 14.34 -16.70 -14.56
C LYS A 269 15.20 -15.72 -13.74
N GLU A 270 15.50 -16.01 -12.47
CA GLU A 270 16.19 -15.09 -11.57
C GLU A 270 17.58 -14.61 -12.07
N ASP A 271 18.23 -15.36 -12.94
CA ASP A 271 19.51 -14.99 -13.57
C ASP A 271 19.34 -13.91 -14.66
N GLU A 272 18.13 -13.66 -15.14
CA GLU A 272 17.89 -12.62 -16.15
C GLU A 272 18.07 -11.19 -15.56
N PRO A 273 18.43 -10.21 -16.41
CA PRO A 273 18.46 -8.80 -16.02
C PRO A 273 17.08 -8.32 -15.54
N LEU A 274 17.04 -7.49 -14.48
CA LEU A 274 15.81 -7.05 -13.84
C LEU A 274 14.80 -6.41 -14.81
N ASN A 275 15.27 -5.62 -15.80
CA ASN A 275 14.38 -5.05 -16.80
C ASN A 275 13.69 -6.13 -17.65
N ARG A 276 14.39 -7.22 -17.98
CA ARG A 276 13.79 -8.35 -18.72
C ARG A 276 12.73 -9.05 -17.88
N LEU A 277 13.02 -9.28 -16.61
CA LEU A 277 12.07 -9.87 -15.67
C LEU A 277 10.78 -9.06 -15.59
N PHE A 278 10.85 -7.74 -15.48
CA PHE A 278 9.67 -6.87 -15.49
C PHE A 278 8.91 -6.93 -16.81
N ASN A 279 9.63 -6.79 -17.94
CA ASN A 279 9.01 -6.70 -19.26
C ASN A 279 8.27 -7.99 -19.68
N THR A 280 8.71 -9.15 -19.19
CA THR A 280 8.18 -10.46 -19.53
C THR A 280 7.34 -11.11 -18.43
N SER A 281 7.25 -10.47 -17.25
CA SER A 281 6.43 -10.98 -16.16
C SER A 281 4.98 -11.16 -16.58
N PRO A 282 4.37 -12.33 -16.35
CA PRO A 282 2.95 -12.54 -16.67
C PRO A 282 2.02 -11.64 -15.86
N VAL A 283 2.44 -11.19 -14.69
CA VAL A 283 1.67 -10.27 -13.82
C VAL A 283 1.92 -8.82 -14.26
N PHE A 284 3.16 -8.36 -14.21
CA PHE A 284 3.49 -6.95 -14.44
C PHE A 284 3.24 -6.49 -15.88
N SER A 285 3.48 -7.35 -16.89
CA SER A 285 3.29 -6.97 -18.29
C SER A 285 1.84 -6.69 -18.66
N GLN A 286 0.90 -7.13 -17.83
CA GLN A 286 -0.54 -6.91 -18.01
C GLN A 286 -1.06 -5.64 -17.31
N ILE A 287 -0.25 -5.00 -16.47
CA ILE A 287 -0.65 -3.80 -15.72
C ILE A 287 -0.58 -2.58 -16.64
N PRO A 288 -1.72 -1.94 -16.95
CA PRO A 288 -1.74 -0.72 -17.75
C PRO A 288 -1.29 0.50 -16.95
N GLY A 289 -0.89 1.57 -17.67
CA GLY A 289 -0.63 2.89 -17.11
C GLY A 289 0.73 3.07 -16.46
N PRO A 290 1.06 4.27 -16.01
CA PRO A 290 0.18 5.44 -15.91
C PRO A 290 -0.12 6.08 -17.28
N ASN A 291 -1.34 6.57 -17.48
CA ASN A 291 -1.77 7.20 -18.72
C ASN A 291 -1.67 8.73 -18.69
N HIS A 292 -1.29 9.28 -17.55
CA HIS A 292 -1.03 10.71 -17.33
C HIS A 292 0.07 10.86 -16.27
N VAL A 293 0.78 11.97 -16.35
CA VAL A 293 1.96 12.21 -15.49
C VAL A 293 1.56 12.41 -14.04
N GLU A 294 0.44 13.10 -13.77
CA GLU A 294 -0.11 13.28 -12.41
C GLU A 294 -0.75 12.02 -11.82
N SER A 295 -0.18 10.87 -12.12
CA SER A 295 -0.65 9.59 -11.57
C SER A 295 -0.11 9.36 -10.16
N ARG A 296 -0.70 8.41 -9.45
CA ARG A 296 -0.25 7.98 -8.11
C ARG A 296 1.21 7.52 -8.08
N TYR A 297 1.76 7.09 -9.21
CA TYR A 297 3.17 6.71 -9.34
C TYR A 297 4.14 7.88 -9.10
N LEU A 298 3.68 9.12 -9.25
CA LEU A 298 4.40 10.31 -8.83
C LEU A 298 3.78 10.94 -7.59
N THR A 299 2.47 11.21 -7.59
CA THR A 299 1.85 12.02 -6.54
C THR A 299 1.80 11.34 -5.17
N GLU A 300 1.73 10.02 -5.10
CA GLU A 300 1.71 9.26 -3.84
C GLU A 300 3.08 8.69 -3.49
N ASP A 301 3.72 7.98 -4.44
CA ASP A 301 4.98 7.29 -4.16
C ASP A 301 6.14 8.26 -3.90
N ILE A 302 6.08 9.50 -4.41
CA ILE A 302 7.03 10.55 -4.05
C ILE A 302 6.67 11.14 -2.70
N ALA A 303 5.46 11.67 -2.53
CA ALA A 303 5.09 12.42 -1.33
C ALA A 303 5.11 11.54 -0.06
N TYR A 304 4.62 10.31 -0.13
CA TYR A 304 4.50 9.40 1.02
C TYR A 304 5.56 8.28 1.04
N GLY A 305 6.41 8.24 0.04
CA GLY A 305 7.48 7.25 -0.07
C GLY A 305 8.87 7.87 -0.11
N LEU A 306 9.24 8.52 -1.22
CA LEU A 306 10.59 9.06 -1.39
C LEU A 306 10.90 10.20 -0.42
N VAL A 307 9.95 11.10 -0.15
CA VAL A 307 10.13 12.19 0.82
C VAL A 307 10.33 11.62 2.23
N LEU A 308 9.53 10.61 2.62
CA LEU A 308 9.70 9.92 3.89
C LEU A 308 11.10 9.27 3.99
N TRP A 309 11.58 8.60 2.94
CA TRP A 309 12.92 8.00 2.94
C TRP A 309 14.04 9.05 2.95
N SER A 310 13.87 10.15 2.22
CA SER A 310 14.82 11.28 2.24
C SER A 310 14.90 11.93 3.63
N SER A 311 13.76 12.21 4.27
CA SER A 311 13.73 12.77 5.62
C SER A 311 14.34 11.82 6.65
N LEU A 312 14.05 10.52 6.56
CA LEU A 312 14.71 9.49 7.38
C LEU A 312 16.23 9.53 7.18
N GLY A 313 16.69 9.61 5.92
CA GLY A 313 18.12 9.70 5.59
C GLY A 313 18.79 10.89 6.26
N ARG A 314 18.14 12.06 6.27
CA ARG A 314 18.66 13.26 6.98
C ARG A 314 18.79 13.03 8.48
N VAL A 315 17.78 12.43 9.10
CA VAL A 315 17.77 12.18 10.56
C VAL A 315 18.84 11.19 10.99
N ILE A 316 19.16 10.17 10.17
CA ILE A 316 20.12 9.12 10.53
C ILE A 316 21.48 9.28 9.84
N ASP A 317 21.77 10.43 9.22
CA ASP A 317 23.01 10.74 8.50
C ASP A 317 23.35 9.76 7.36
N VAL A 318 22.37 9.39 6.55
CA VAL A 318 22.53 8.60 5.32
C VAL A 318 22.12 9.44 4.11
N PRO A 319 23.03 9.74 3.17
CA PRO A 319 22.72 10.56 2.01
C PRO A 319 21.81 9.80 1.01
N THR A 320 20.85 10.53 0.41
CA THR A 320 19.89 10.02 -0.56
C THR A 320 19.86 10.84 -1.86
N PRO A 321 21.00 11.08 -2.53
CA PRO A 321 21.09 12.04 -3.64
C PRO A 321 20.25 11.66 -4.87
N ASN A 322 20.05 10.38 -5.17
CA ASN A 322 19.22 9.96 -6.30
C ASN A 322 17.72 10.07 -5.97
N ILE A 323 17.34 9.73 -4.75
CA ILE A 323 15.98 9.96 -4.22
C ILE A 323 15.65 11.45 -4.29
N ASP A 324 16.52 12.31 -3.76
CA ASP A 324 16.34 13.77 -3.75
C ASP A 324 16.25 14.33 -5.18
N ALA A 325 17.07 13.85 -6.10
CA ALA A 325 17.01 14.26 -7.51
C ALA A 325 15.66 13.90 -8.16
N VAL A 326 15.13 12.72 -7.89
CA VAL A 326 13.81 12.30 -8.38
C VAL A 326 12.71 13.21 -7.82
N ILE A 327 12.75 13.54 -6.51
CA ILE A 327 11.80 14.46 -5.88
C ILE A 327 11.86 15.84 -6.54
N VAL A 328 13.06 16.42 -6.72
CA VAL A 328 13.25 17.75 -7.35
C VAL A 328 12.72 17.77 -8.79
N ILE A 329 13.03 16.75 -9.60
CA ILE A 329 12.57 16.67 -10.99
C ILE A 329 11.05 16.59 -11.05
N ALA A 330 10.45 15.73 -10.21
CA ALA A 330 8.99 15.60 -10.15
C ALA A 330 8.31 16.88 -9.69
N SER A 331 8.87 17.55 -8.68
CA SER A 331 8.37 18.84 -8.18
C SER A 331 8.36 19.88 -9.29
N THR A 332 9.43 19.93 -10.09
CA THR A 332 9.53 20.85 -11.22
C THR A 332 8.51 20.56 -12.32
N ILE A 333 8.35 19.28 -12.70
CA ILE A 333 7.45 18.86 -13.78
C ILE A 333 5.99 19.05 -13.40
N LEU A 334 5.62 18.79 -12.14
CA LEU A 334 4.25 18.89 -11.65
C LEU A 334 3.89 20.25 -11.04
N GLU A 335 4.83 21.22 -11.06
CA GLU A 335 4.65 22.56 -10.47
C GLU A 335 4.20 22.47 -8.99
N ARG A 336 4.80 21.56 -8.22
CA ARG A 336 4.53 21.30 -6.79
C ARG A 336 5.82 21.34 -6.01
N ASP A 337 5.75 21.50 -4.69
CA ASP A 337 6.88 21.28 -3.80
C ASP A 337 6.68 20.01 -2.96
N PHE A 338 7.18 18.89 -3.45
CA PHE A 338 7.03 17.63 -2.75
C PHE A 338 7.82 17.55 -1.43
N PHE A 339 8.86 18.36 -1.23
CA PHE A 339 9.53 18.42 0.06
C PHE A 339 8.70 19.12 1.13
N GLU A 340 7.86 20.09 0.74
CA GLU A 340 6.93 20.78 1.64
C GLU A 340 5.59 20.05 1.81
N GLU A 341 5.13 19.36 0.77
CA GLU A 341 3.83 18.68 0.76
C GLU A 341 3.90 17.22 1.21
N GLY A 342 5.09 16.61 1.16
CA GLY A 342 5.28 15.19 1.41
C GLY A 342 5.51 14.87 2.88
N LEU A 343 5.20 13.64 3.24
CA LEU A 343 5.33 13.16 4.61
C LEU A 343 6.80 13.04 5.02
N THR A 344 7.14 13.61 6.16
CA THR A 344 8.47 13.51 6.79
C THR A 344 8.43 12.72 8.10
N VAL A 345 9.57 12.20 8.54
CA VAL A 345 9.66 11.51 9.85
C VAL A 345 9.44 12.48 11.01
N GLU A 346 9.77 13.76 10.84
CA GLU A 346 9.55 14.81 11.82
C GLU A 346 8.06 15.09 12.02
N GLU A 347 7.27 15.16 10.92
CA GLU A 347 5.81 15.40 10.99
C GLU A 347 5.06 14.29 11.71
N ILE A 348 5.53 13.07 11.65
CA ILE A 348 4.91 11.95 12.37
C ILE A 348 5.52 11.70 13.74
N GLY A 349 6.39 12.62 14.23
CA GLY A 349 7.00 12.54 15.54
C GLY A 349 8.11 11.50 15.68
N LEU A 350 8.67 11.02 14.56
CA LEU A 350 9.83 10.11 14.56
C LEU A 350 11.13 10.90 14.43
N ASP A 351 11.54 11.58 15.48
CA ASP A 351 12.89 12.14 15.60
C ASP A 351 13.92 11.07 16.03
N LYS A 352 15.18 11.47 16.23
CA LYS A 352 16.25 10.53 16.61
C LYS A 352 15.99 9.74 17.90
N LEU A 353 15.24 10.31 18.84
CA LEU A 353 14.94 9.67 20.12
C LEU A 353 13.80 8.66 19.97
N ASP A 354 12.81 9.01 19.16
CA ASP A 354 11.65 8.16 18.90
C ASP A 354 11.98 6.99 17.98
N LEU A 355 12.93 7.16 17.03
CA LEU A 355 13.41 6.06 16.18
C LEU A 355 13.91 4.87 17.02
N GLU A 356 14.59 5.11 18.14
CA GLU A 356 15.06 4.02 19.00
C GLU A 356 13.94 3.15 19.58
N LYS A 357 12.73 3.70 19.75
CA LYS A 357 11.54 2.98 20.21
C LYS A 357 11.10 1.92 19.20
N TYR A 358 11.32 2.15 17.90
CA TYR A 358 10.88 1.27 16.80
C TYR A 358 11.99 0.39 16.21
N LEU A 359 13.23 0.58 16.65
CA LEU A 359 14.41 -0.18 16.21
C LEU A 359 14.69 -1.42 17.07
N LYS A 360 14.09 -1.55 18.25
CA LYS A 360 14.41 -2.62 19.24
C LYS A 360 13.40 -3.72 19.22
#